data_70e7ac9fe63100c16e22ded1239a5f12
#
_entry.id   70e7ac9fe63100c16e22ded1239a5f12
#
_cell.length_a   1.000
_cell.length_b   1.000
_cell.length_c   1.000
_cell.angle_alpha   90.00
_cell.angle_beta   90.00
_cell.angle_gamma   90.00
#
_symmetry.space_group_name_H-M   'P 1'
#
loop_
_entity.id
_entity.type
_entity.pdbx_description
1 polymer ?
#
loop_
_entity_poly.entity_id
_entity_poly.type
_entity_poly.pdbx_seq_one_letter_code
_entity_poly.pdbx_strand_id
1 'polypeptide(L)' 'MPPDNFICSCCGKSKPIDQRILLGGDALCYACAEEFTTLCDRCGEWVYRRDALQVNSRTICPQCCGRILKKSH' A
#
# COMPACT_ATOMS: atom_id res chain seq x y z
N MET A 1 23.35 17.46 0.92
CA MET A 1 22.22 17.23 1.84
C MET A 1 21.20 16.33 1.20
N PRO A 2 20.69 15.36 1.95
CA PRO A 2 19.63 14.54 1.40
C PRO A 2 18.40 15.40 1.13
N PRO A 3 17.64 15.08 0.08
CA PRO A 3 16.43 15.83 -0.20
C PRO A 3 15.40 15.56 0.89
N ASP A 4 14.74 16.63 1.34
CA ASP A 4 13.66 16.51 2.30
C ASP A 4 12.33 16.16 1.62
N ASN A 5 12.35 16.04 0.31
CA ASN A 5 11.16 15.77 -0.49
C ASN A 5 11.40 14.59 -1.42
N PHE A 6 10.31 13.99 -1.86
CA PHE A 6 10.34 12.94 -2.87
C PHE A 6 9.30 13.26 -3.95
N ILE A 7 9.43 12.59 -5.10
CA ILE A 7 8.47 12.75 -6.18
C ILE A 7 7.51 11.57 -6.13
N CYS A 8 6.21 11.88 -5.98
CA CYS A 8 5.18 10.86 -5.96
C CYS A 8 5.10 10.18 -7.33
N SER A 9 5.16 8.85 -7.36
CA SER A 9 5.09 8.09 -8.60
C SER A 9 3.72 8.18 -9.26
N CYS A 10 2.70 8.52 -8.50
CA CYS A 10 1.33 8.56 -9.00
C CYS A 10 0.97 9.93 -9.57
N CYS A 11 1.14 11.00 -8.78
CA CYS A 11 0.76 12.35 -9.21
C CYS A 11 1.94 13.15 -9.76
N GLY A 12 3.17 12.70 -9.56
CA GLY A 12 4.36 13.39 -10.06
C GLY A 12 4.71 14.66 -9.33
N LYS A 13 4.09 14.93 -8.21
CA LYS A 13 4.36 16.14 -7.44
C LYS A 13 5.38 15.89 -6.35
N SER A 14 6.13 16.95 -6.02
CA SER A 14 7.07 16.90 -4.91
C SER A 14 6.32 16.96 -3.60
N LYS A 15 6.62 16.05 -2.69
CA LYS A 15 5.97 15.96 -1.39
C LYS A 15 7.01 15.76 -0.29
N PRO A 16 6.70 16.13 0.97
CA PRO A 16 7.63 15.89 2.07
C PRO A 16 7.96 14.41 2.21
N ILE A 17 9.23 14.13 2.50
CA ILE A 17 9.70 12.76 2.63
C ILE A 17 8.97 12.01 3.76
N ASP A 18 8.47 12.73 4.76
CA ASP A 18 7.73 12.14 5.87
C ASP A 18 6.42 11.51 5.42
N GLN A 19 5.89 11.94 4.29
CA GLN A 19 4.64 11.41 3.74
C GLN A 19 4.87 10.28 2.74
N ARG A 20 6.12 9.88 2.56
CA ARG A 20 6.44 8.85 1.58
C ARG A 20 5.94 7.48 2.04
N ILE A 21 5.17 6.85 1.18
CA ILE A 21 4.68 5.49 1.39
C ILE A 21 5.28 4.65 0.28
N LEU A 22 6.10 3.67 0.66
CA LEU A 22 6.72 2.76 -0.32
C LEU A 22 5.82 1.56 -0.51
N LEU A 23 5.46 1.31 -1.76
CA LEU A 23 4.57 0.21 -2.10
C LEU A 23 4.99 -0.37 -3.43
N GLY A 24 5.47 -1.62 -3.40
CA GLY A 24 5.86 -2.32 -4.61
C GLY A 24 6.95 -1.62 -5.41
N GLY A 25 7.83 -0.89 -4.74
CA GLY A 25 8.88 -0.14 -5.41
C GLY A 25 8.48 1.29 -5.79
N ASP A 26 7.22 1.65 -5.60
CA ASP A 26 6.74 3.00 -5.89
C ASP A 26 6.74 3.84 -4.63
N ALA A 27 7.04 5.13 -4.78
CA ALA A 27 6.93 6.09 -3.69
C ALA A 27 5.66 6.91 -3.92
N LEU A 28 4.72 6.83 -2.99
CA LEU A 28 3.43 7.50 -3.09
C LEU A 28 3.30 8.54 -1.99
N CYS A 29 2.65 9.67 -2.31
CA CYS A 29 2.29 10.62 -1.27
C CYS A 29 1.05 10.11 -0.53
N TYR A 30 0.83 10.65 0.64
CA TYR A 30 -0.27 10.21 1.49
C TYR A 30 -1.63 10.31 0.79
N ALA A 31 -1.84 11.40 0.06
CA ALA A 31 -3.11 11.62 -0.65
C ALA A 31 -3.34 10.53 -1.71
N CYS A 32 -2.30 10.20 -2.50
CA CYS A 32 -2.42 9.14 -3.49
C CYS A 32 -2.60 7.79 -2.84
N ALA A 33 -1.89 7.54 -1.74
CA ALA A 33 -2.03 6.28 -1.03
C ALA A 33 -3.46 6.08 -0.54
N GLU A 34 -4.06 7.14 0.03
CA GLU A 34 -5.45 7.05 0.49
C GLU A 34 -6.43 6.78 -0.65
N GLU A 35 -6.15 7.33 -1.83
CA GLU A 35 -7.04 7.20 -2.97
C GLU A 35 -6.90 5.85 -3.67
N PHE A 36 -5.67 5.39 -3.89
CA PHE A 36 -5.41 4.22 -4.71
C PHE A 36 -5.04 2.97 -3.93
N THR A 37 -4.85 3.09 -2.63
CA THR A 37 -4.48 1.96 -1.79
C THR A 37 -5.41 1.84 -0.60
N THR A 38 -5.30 0.72 0.07
CA THR A 38 -6.05 0.46 1.30
C THR A 38 -5.14 -0.30 2.25
N LEU A 39 -5.57 -0.47 3.47
CA LEU A 39 -4.81 -1.22 4.46
C LEU A 39 -5.33 -2.63 4.57
N CYS A 40 -4.42 -3.59 4.66
CA CYS A 40 -4.77 -4.96 4.96
C CYS A 40 -5.26 -5.06 6.40
N ASP A 41 -6.42 -5.68 6.61
CA ASP A 41 -6.96 -5.85 7.95
C ASP A 41 -6.12 -6.78 8.81
N ARG A 42 -5.28 -7.58 8.19
CA ARG A 42 -4.53 -8.59 8.90
C ARG A 42 -3.14 -8.13 9.30
N CYS A 43 -2.38 -7.59 8.36
CA CYS A 43 -1.02 -7.14 8.64
C CYS A 43 -0.89 -5.63 8.77
N GLY A 44 -1.92 -4.88 8.37
CA GLY A 44 -1.90 -3.43 8.48
C GLY A 44 -1.01 -2.73 7.47
N GLU A 45 -0.59 -3.41 6.43
CA GLU A 45 0.26 -2.82 5.42
C GLU A 45 -0.56 -2.28 4.25
N TRP A 46 0.02 -1.28 3.56
CA TRP A 46 -0.61 -0.71 2.40
C TRP A 46 -0.61 -1.71 1.24
N VAL A 47 -1.72 -1.74 0.51
CA VAL A 47 -1.86 -2.57 -0.69
C VAL A 47 -2.70 -1.79 -1.69
N TYR A 48 -2.39 -1.93 -3.00
CA TYR A 48 -3.21 -1.30 -4.02
C TYR A 48 -4.62 -1.89 -3.97
N ARG A 49 -5.62 -1.01 -4.13
CA ARG A 49 -7.02 -1.45 -4.10
C ARG A 49 -7.31 -2.53 -5.13
N ARG A 50 -6.66 -2.42 -6.30
CA ARG A 50 -6.82 -3.41 -7.35
C ARG A 50 -6.27 -4.78 -6.97
N ASP A 51 -5.29 -4.81 -6.08
CA ASP A 51 -4.66 -6.05 -5.62
C ASP A 51 -5.29 -6.56 -4.33
N ALA A 52 -6.04 -5.70 -3.64
CA ALA A 52 -6.67 -6.08 -2.38
C ALA A 52 -7.79 -7.08 -2.63
N LEU A 53 -7.89 -8.07 -1.73
CA LEU A 53 -8.88 -9.12 -1.84
C LEU A 53 -9.90 -8.98 -0.72
N GLN A 54 -11.14 -9.36 -1.03
CA GLN A 54 -12.21 -9.32 -0.04
C GLN A 54 -12.43 -10.75 0.49
N VAL A 55 -12.19 -10.91 1.78
CA VAL A 55 -12.37 -12.20 2.45
C VAL A 55 -13.23 -11.95 3.67
N ASN A 56 -14.41 -12.53 3.70
CA ASN A 56 -15.36 -12.38 4.81
C ASN A 56 -15.63 -10.91 5.15
N SER A 57 -15.84 -10.08 4.11
CA SER A 57 -16.07 -8.64 4.23
C SER A 57 -14.87 -7.86 4.75
N ARG A 58 -13.70 -8.45 4.74
CA ARG A 58 -12.46 -7.79 5.13
C ARG A 58 -11.53 -7.63 3.95
N THR A 59 -10.73 -6.58 3.99
CA THR A 59 -9.74 -6.32 2.96
C THR A 59 -8.43 -6.99 3.36
N ILE A 60 -7.96 -7.90 2.53
CA ILE A 60 -6.76 -8.69 2.81
C ILE A 60 -5.78 -8.51 1.65
N CYS A 61 -4.50 -8.31 1.97
CA CYS A 61 -3.48 -8.24 0.91
C CYS A 61 -3.21 -9.63 0.33
N PRO A 62 -2.69 -9.70 -0.90
CA PRO A 62 -2.45 -11.00 -1.54
C PRO A 62 -1.53 -11.91 -0.74
N GLN A 63 -0.55 -11.35 -0.04
CA GLN A 63 0.36 -12.14 0.77
C GLN A 63 -0.36 -12.82 1.93
N CYS A 64 -1.21 -12.06 2.63
CA CYS A 64 -1.99 -12.62 3.73
C CYS A 64 -3.00 -13.63 3.22
N CYS A 65 -3.62 -13.35 2.08
CA CYS A 65 -4.55 -14.28 1.47
C CYS A 65 -3.86 -15.60 1.11
N GLY A 66 -2.66 -15.50 0.54
CA GLY A 66 -1.88 -16.68 0.23
C GLY A 66 -1.55 -17.51 1.47
N ARG A 67 -1.23 -16.85 2.58
CA ARG A 67 -0.96 -17.54 3.84
C ARG A 67 -2.19 -18.27 4.35
N ILE A 68 -3.35 -17.63 4.25
CA ILE A 68 -4.60 -18.25 4.67
C ILE A 68 -4.87 -19.51 3.86
N LEU A 69 -4.69 -19.41 2.54
CA LEU A 69 -4.94 -20.55 1.66
C LEU A 69 -3.92 -21.66 1.90
N LYS A 70 -2.66 -21.33 2.13
CA LYS A 70 -1.64 -22.32 2.38
C LYS A 70 -1.81 -23.03 3.70
N LYS A 71 -2.50 -22.41 4.62
CA LYS A 71 -2.67 -22.96 5.96
C LYS A 71 -3.72 -24.07 5.99
N SER A 72 -4.40 -24.31 4.92
CA SER A 72 -5.50 -25.26 4.88
C SER A 72 -5.05 -26.72 4.77
N HIS A 73 -3.76 -26.98 4.79
CA HIS A 73 -3.29 -28.36 4.74
C HIS A 73 -2.40 -28.74 5.89
#